data_151a22f1ff90828810196835197950f4
#
_entry.id   151a22f1ff90828810196835197950f4
#
_cell.length_a   1.000
_cell.length_b   1.000
_cell.length_c   1.000
_cell.angle_alpha   90.00
_cell.angle_beta   90.00
_cell.angle_gamma   90.00
#
_symmetry.space_group_name_H-M   'P 1'
#
loop_
_entity.id
_entity.type
_entity.pdbx_description
1 polymer ?
#
loop_
_entity_poly.entity_id
_entity_poly.type
_entity_poly.pdbx_seq_one_letter_code
_entity_poly.pdbx_strand_id
1 'polypeptide(L)'
;MENVSLMIKDLQVGHYINLPIGWTSHPFILNSFLIKDEKQLRIVQHLGLATISVDLSRSKLSQPQSIAAVTIASQTPELTQSALIAAQAVKIQQDTDAAEEKQQLLTQLAQQQAWWKQIRHSRSKYQDKIASLKDIYSKLSLQPEKAMQLLELLSGELAIAAEQQHDFSFALCNEALSSDTLYQNAMNVAVLSTCLAKQLAFSRQDIAMVIHTALLSQFGMLWVPASIRNKKSELTKPEVNYLKQHPAYAAQRLQGITTLPESIIHSILQVNEKFDGSGYPRGLKQDKISKYAQLVAITTRYNEMCNANLPQHRYSPHLAIGLLFKQANKHYNKAYLEQFIKMIGIFPVGTIVNYGNNHQAQVQMGVVDSLRQPLIVDLDELEPIKKQSLLRHCRDEDITIAKWVSSDDIAAEHLAKFNLVQRNNLYFSS
;
A
#
# COMPACT_ATOMS: atom_id res chain seq x y z
N MET A 1 -55.94 -4.94 4.09
CA MET A 1 -54.55 -4.42 4.09
C MET A 1 -54.67 -2.90 4.03
N GLU A 2 -54.46 -2.23 5.14
CA GLU A 2 -54.48 -0.76 5.17
C GLU A 2 -53.10 -0.24 4.82
N ASN A 3 -52.84 -0.05 3.55
CA ASN A 3 -51.66 0.66 3.10
C ASN A 3 -51.97 2.16 3.07
N VAL A 4 -51.22 2.93 3.83
CA VAL A 4 -51.33 4.39 3.89
C VAL A 4 -50.08 4.98 3.25
N SER A 5 -50.24 6.01 2.44
CA SER A 5 -49.12 6.75 1.89
C SER A 5 -48.72 7.84 2.89
N LEU A 6 -47.50 7.75 3.43
CA LEU A 6 -46.93 8.76 4.33
C LEU A 6 -45.84 9.57 3.62
N MET A 7 -45.71 10.82 4.01
CA MET A 7 -44.53 11.60 3.60
C MET A 7 -43.28 11.01 4.24
N ILE A 8 -42.18 11.01 3.51
CA ILE A 8 -40.93 10.37 3.98
C ILE A 8 -40.40 10.97 5.29
N LYS A 9 -40.66 12.25 5.54
CA LYS A 9 -40.34 12.96 6.79
C LYS A 9 -41.11 12.49 8.01
N ASP A 10 -42.31 11.88 7.78
CA ASP A 10 -43.20 11.42 8.85
C ASP A 10 -42.99 9.95 9.19
N LEU A 11 -41.99 9.29 8.58
CA LEU A 11 -41.59 7.94 8.89
C LEU A 11 -40.95 7.85 10.26
N GLN A 12 -41.19 6.73 10.95
CA GLN A 12 -40.61 6.42 12.26
C GLN A 12 -40.10 4.99 12.29
N VAL A 13 -39.18 4.72 13.22
CA VAL A 13 -38.78 3.36 13.53
C VAL A 13 -39.99 2.56 13.99
N GLY A 14 -40.18 1.38 13.43
CA GLY A 14 -41.39 0.56 13.66
C GLY A 14 -42.40 0.61 12.53
N HIS A 15 -42.27 1.48 11.52
CA HIS A 15 -43.11 1.41 10.33
C HIS A 15 -42.69 0.25 9.42
N TYR A 16 -43.66 -0.49 8.87
CA TYR A 16 -43.44 -1.47 7.81
C TYR A 16 -43.67 -0.81 6.46
N ILE A 17 -42.64 -0.64 5.69
CA ILE A 17 -42.64 0.15 4.44
C ILE A 17 -42.54 -0.71 3.22
N ASN A 18 -43.03 -0.18 2.07
CA ASN A 18 -42.78 -0.74 0.75
C ASN A 18 -42.13 0.34 -0.14
N LEU A 19 -40.90 0.10 -0.59
CA LEU A 19 -40.14 0.99 -1.46
C LEU A 19 -40.67 0.86 -2.90
N PRO A 20 -41.10 1.97 -3.54
CA PRO A 20 -41.62 1.95 -4.92
C PRO A 20 -40.50 1.98 -5.98
N ILE A 21 -39.27 1.71 -5.59
CA ILE A 21 -38.08 1.73 -6.45
C ILE A 21 -37.44 0.33 -6.56
N GLY A 22 -36.74 0.09 -7.66
CA GLY A 22 -36.13 -1.21 -7.91
C GLY A 22 -35.07 -1.58 -6.87
N TRP A 23 -34.94 -2.85 -6.57
CA TRP A 23 -34.00 -3.41 -5.58
C TRP A 23 -32.51 -3.07 -5.83
N THR A 24 -32.16 -2.60 -7.03
CA THR A 24 -30.82 -2.11 -7.37
C THR A 24 -30.61 -0.63 -7.00
N SER A 25 -31.67 0.08 -6.61
CA SER A 25 -31.66 1.52 -6.34
C SER A 25 -31.63 1.87 -4.84
N HIS A 26 -31.55 0.86 -3.97
CA HIS A 26 -31.45 1.04 -2.52
C HIS A 26 -30.63 -0.11 -1.88
N PRO A 27 -30.02 0.09 -0.70
CA PRO A 27 -29.14 -0.88 -0.06
C PRO A 27 -29.86 -2.00 0.71
N PHE A 28 -31.18 -2.09 0.66
CA PHE A 28 -31.94 -3.10 1.38
C PHE A 28 -32.15 -4.35 0.54
N ILE A 29 -32.13 -5.54 1.16
CA ILE A 29 -32.28 -6.84 0.48
C ILE A 29 -33.70 -7.02 -0.06
N LEU A 30 -34.70 -6.41 0.56
CA LEU A 30 -36.11 -6.50 0.19
C LEU A 30 -36.70 -5.12 0.02
N ASN A 31 -37.66 -4.97 -0.94
CA ASN A 31 -38.38 -3.72 -1.15
C ASN A 31 -39.43 -3.46 -0.04
N SER A 32 -39.81 -4.49 0.72
CA SER A 32 -40.77 -4.35 1.83
C SER A 32 -40.15 -4.87 3.11
N PHE A 33 -40.03 -4.03 4.12
CA PHE A 33 -39.41 -4.38 5.42
C PHE A 33 -39.88 -3.45 6.55
N LEU A 34 -39.65 -3.91 7.79
CA LEU A 34 -39.84 -3.13 8.99
C LEU A 34 -38.61 -2.27 9.26
N ILE A 35 -38.74 -0.98 9.45
CA ILE A 35 -37.69 -0.09 9.90
C ILE A 35 -37.35 -0.44 11.35
N LYS A 36 -36.17 -1.01 11.62
CA LYS A 36 -35.78 -1.54 12.91
C LYS A 36 -35.03 -0.54 13.77
N ASP A 37 -34.35 0.40 13.17
CA ASP A 37 -33.48 1.37 13.85
C ASP A 37 -33.42 2.72 13.13
N GLU A 38 -32.87 3.73 13.79
CA GLU A 38 -32.73 5.07 13.24
C GLU A 38 -31.79 5.13 12.02
N LYS A 39 -30.82 4.20 11.92
CA LYS A 39 -29.90 4.16 10.78
C LYS A 39 -30.64 3.75 9.50
N GLN A 40 -31.53 2.75 9.59
CA GLN A 40 -32.40 2.36 8.48
C GLN A 40 -33.38 3.49 8.10
N LEU A 41 -33.92 4.17 9.10
CA LEU A 41 -34.83 5.31 8.90
C LEU A 41 -34.13 6.42 8.11
N ARG A 42 -32.95 6.82 8.51
CA ARG A 42 -32.16 7.85 7.80
C ARG A 42 -31.85 7.44 6.35
N ILE A 43 -31.45 6.18 6.12
CA ILE A 43 -31.20 5.69 4.77
C ILE A 43 -32.45 5.81 3.90
N VAL A 44 -33.63 5.41 4.41
CA VAL A 44 -34.88 5.51 3.68
C VAL A 44 -35.23 6.97 3.40
N GLN A 45 -35.03 7.86 4.36
CA GLN A 45 -35.28 9.30 4.20
C GLN A 45 -34.41 9.95 3.12
N HIS A 46 -33.21 9.41 2.86
CA HIS A 46 -32.28 9.92 1.84
C HIS A 46 -32.44 9.25 0.46
N LEU A 47 -33.46 8.39 0.24
CA LEU A 47 -33.69 7.76 -1.06
C LEU A 47 -34.32 8.72 -2.11
N GLY A 48 -34.59 9.98 -1.76
CA GLY A 48 -35.16 10.98 -2.67
C GLY A 48 -36.62 10.75 -3.02
N LEU A 49 -37.37 9.98 -2.23
CA LEU A 49 -38.80 9.74 -2.39
C LEU A 49 -39.58 10.81 -1.63
N ALA A 50 -40.69 11.33 -2.25
CA ALA A 50 -41.55 12.28 -1.57
C ALA A 50 -42.54 11.59 -0.61
N THR A 51 -43.05 10.43 -1.01
CA THR A 51 -44.00 9.63 -0.24
C THR A 51 -43.63 8.15 -0.32
N ILE A 52 -44.05 7.38 0.68
CA ILE A 52 -43.81 5.94 0.77
C ILE A 52 -45.08 5.22 1.27
N SER A 53 -45.30 4.01 0.76
CA SER A 53 -46.40 3.17 1.20
C SER A 53 -46.05 2.45 2.50
N VAL A 54 -46.87 2.60 3.51
CA VAL A 54 -46.71 2.01 4.85
C VAL A 54 -47.87 1.06 5.12
N ASP A 55 -47.55 -0.18 5.48
CA ASP A 55 -48.55 -1.16 5.94
C ASP A 55 -48.68 -1.07 7.45
N LEU A 56 -49.76 -0.42 7.90
CA LEU A 56 -50.06 -0.20 9.30
C LEU A 56 -50.33 -1.51 10.06
N SER A 57 -50.85 -2.55 9.39
CA SER A 57 -51.14 -3.84 10.01
C SER A 57 -49.89 -4.63 10.39
N ARG A 58 -48.77 -4.33 9.74
CA ARG A 58 -47.45 -4.97 9.98
C ARG A 58 -46.47 -4.07 10.70
N SER A 59 -46.86 -2.81 10.96
CA SER A 59 -46.04 -1.85 11.71
C SER A 59 -46.08 -2.16 13.22
N LYS A 60 -44.93 -1.95 13.88
CA LYS A 60 -44.76 -2.15 15.34
C LYS A 60 -44.47 -0.80 15.99
N LEU A 61 -45.52 0.05 16.11
CA LEU A 61 -45.45 1.32 16.82
C LEU A 61 -45.95 1.12 18.26
N SER A 62 -45.16 1.56 19.26
CA SER A 62 -45.60 1.64 20.65
C SER A 62 -46.57 2.81 20.79
N GLN A 63 -47.86 2.53 20.80
CA GLN A 63 -49.02 3.37 21.05
C GLN A 63 -49.06 4.80 20.45
N PRO A 64 -50.20 5.19 19.79
CA PRO A 64 -50.39 6.53 19.27
C PRO A 64 -50.80 7.49 20.39
N GLN A 65 -50.05 8.59 20.51
CA GLN A 65 -50.64 9.77 21.13
C GLN A 65 -51.73 10.29 20.16
N SER A 66 -52.94 10.43 20.71
CA SER A 66 -54.18 10.84 20.05
C SER A 66 -53.96 12.10 19.20
N ILE A 67 -54.15 11.97 17.91
CA ILE A 67 -54.38 13.13 17.02
C ILE A 67 -55.80 13.59 17.30
N ALA A 68 -55.92 14.67 18.07
CA ALA A 68 -57.18 15.40 18.20
C ALA A 68 -57.56 15.92 16.82
N ALA A 69 -58.77 15.56 16.39
CA ALA A 69 -59.40 16.12 15.19
C ALA A 69 -59.56 17.62 15.36
N VAL A 70 -58.69 18.40 14.75
CA VAL A 70 -58.88 19.85 14.61
C VAL A 70 -59.81 20.11 13.47
N THR A 71 -61.04 20.46 13.81
CA THR A 71 -62.03 21.03 12.89
C THR A 71 -61.44 22.26 12.24
N ILE A 72 -61.33 22.26 10.93
CA ILE A 72 -60.84 23.38 10.13
C ILE A 72 -61.90 24.47 10.14
N ALA A 73 -61.75 25.45 11.02
CA ALA A 73 -62.34 26.75 10.81
C ALA A 73 -61.43 27.53 9.84
N SER A 74 -62.00 27.87 8.70
CA SER A 74 -61.37 28.67 7.66
C SER A 74 -60.95 30.05 8.19
N GLN A 75 -59.68 30.20 8.51
CA GLN A 75 -58.99 31.49 8.51
C GLN A 75 -57.70 31.31 7.75
N THR A 76 -57.67 31.86 6.54
CA THR A 76 -56.44 32.04 5.73
C THR A 76 -55.54 33.03 6.46
N PRO A 77 -54.39 32.63 6.97
CA PRO A 77 -53.36 33.61 7.27
C PRO A 77 -52.70 33.97 5.93
N GLU A 78 -52.74 35.23 5.57
CA GLU A 78 -51.80 35.77 4.58
C GLU A 78 -50.37 35.38 4.97
N LEU A 79 -49.83 34.38 4.29
CA LEU A 79 -48.43 34.05 4.33
C LEU A 79 -47.73 35.29 3.77
N THR A 80 -47.16 36.08 4.65
CA THR A 80 -46.36 37.26 4.29
C THR A 80 -45.32 36.84 3.26
N GLN A 81 -45.18 37.61 2.19
CA GLN A 81 -44.22 37.39 1.09
C GLN A 81 -42.83 37.05 1.59
N SER A 82 -42.45 37.50 2.77
CA SER A 82 -41.23 37.19 3.48
C SER A 82 -41.08 35.71 3.94
N ALA A 83 -42.18 35.06 4.33
CA ALA A 83 -42.18 33.64 4.72
C ALA A 83 -42.03 32.70 3.52
N LEU A 84 -42.61 33.07 2.37
CA LEU A 84 -42.43 32.37 1.11
C LEU A 84 -41.01 32.48 0.58
N ILE A 85 -40.41 33.67 0.65
CA ILE A 85 -39.00 33.91 0.29
C ILE A 85 -38.07 33.13 1.21
N ALA A 86 -38.33 33.11 2.51
CA ALA A 86 -37.53 32.33 3.47
C ALA A 86 -37.63 30.81 3.21
N ALA A 87 -38.83 30.29 2.91
CA ALA A 87 -39.02 28.87 2.58
C ALA A 87 -38.33 28.47 1.25
N GLN A 88 -38.36 29.38 0.25
CA GLN A 88 -37.65 29.19 -1.01
C GLN A 88 -36.14 29.25 -0.81
N ALA A 89 -35.60 30.16 0.01
CA ALA A 89 -34.20 30.27 0.32
C ALA A 89 -33.68 29.00 1.03
N VAL A 90 -34.44 28.45 2.01
CA VAL A 90 -34.11 27.20 2.69
C VAL A 90 -34.10 26.01 1.70
N LYS A 91 -35.04 25.95 0.78
CA LYS A 91 -35.08 24.88 -0.24
C LYS A 91 -33.90 24.98 -1.22
N ILE A 92 -33.58 26.20 -1.67
CA ILE A 92 -32.39 26.42 -2.53
C ILE A 92 -31.13 26.04 -1.80
N GLN A 93 -31.00 26.37 -0.52
CA GLN A 93 -29.83 25.98 0.29
C GLN A 93 -29.72 24.46 0.43
N GLN A 94 -30.82 23.76 0.71
CA GLN A 94 -30.84 22.28 0.79
C GLN A 94 -30.49 21.62 -0.55
N ASP A 95 -30.97 22.15 -1.66
CA ASP A 95 -30.67 21.64 -3.00
C ASP A 95 -29.21 21.90 -3.39
N THR A 96 -28.64 23.05 -2.96
CA THR A 96 -27.21 23.34 -3.15
C THR A 96 -26.33 22.46 -2.27
N ASP A 97 -26.65 22.29 -0.99
CA ASP A 97 -25.91 21.44 -0.07
C ASP A 97 -25.88 19.98 -0.56
N ALA A 98 -27.02 19.45 -1.02
CA ALA A 98 -27.12 18.12 -1.61
C ALA A 98 -26.33 17.97 -2.92
N ALA A 99 -26.27 19.03 -3.74
CA ALA A 99 -25.45 19.04 -4.95
C ALA A 99 -23.96 19.08 -4.63
N GLU A 100 -23.55 19.84 -3.61
CA GLU A 100 -22.18 19.91 -3.15
C GLU A 100 -21.72 18.58 -2.53
N GLU A 101 -22.53 17.96 -1.68
CA GLU A 101 -22.25 16.62 -1.13
C GLU A 101 -22.07 15.57 -2.23
N LYS A 102 -22.95 15.57 -3.23
CA LYS A 102 -22.84 14.68 -4.37
C LYS A 102 -21.56 14.92 -5.17
N GLN A 103 -21.20 16.19 -5.38
CA GLN A 103 -19.97 16.54 -6.09
C GLN A 103 -18.72 16.13 -5.30
N GLN A 104 -18.73 16.32 -3.98
CA GLN A 104 -17.64 15.86 -3.10
C GLN A 104 -17.50 14.34 -3.16
N LEU A 105 -18.60 13.60 -3.08
CA LEU A 105 -18.59 12.13 -3.17
C LEU A 105 -18.02 11.66 -4.53
N LEU A 106 -18.43 12.28 -5.63
CA LEU A 106 -17.91 11.96 -6.97
C LEU A 106 -16.41 12.24 -7.07
N THR A 107 -15.93 13.33 -6.48
CA THR A 107 -14.53 13.69 -6.44
C THR A 107 -13.72 12.66 -5.63
N GLN A 108 -14.21 12.26 -4.45
CA GLN A 108 -13.58 11.22 -3.63
C GLN A 108 -13.52 9.87 -4.36
N LEU A 109 -14.58 9.46 -5.02
CA LEU A 109 -14.62 8.24 -5.82
C LEU A 109 -13.62 8.26 -6.98
N ALA A 110 -13.51 9.39 -7.68
CA ALA A 110 -12.55 9.56 -8.76
C ALA A 110 -11.10 9.46 -8.22
N GLN A 111 -10.83 10.06 -7.07
CA GLN A 111 -9.53 10.02 -6.42
C GLN A 111 -9.17 8.59 -5.94
N GLN A 112 -10.12 7.87 -5.32
CA GLN A 112 -9.96 6.45 -4.97
C GLN A 112 -9.61 5.60 -6.19
N GLN A 113 -10.31 5.81 -7.31
CA GLN A 113 -10.04 5.09 -8.55
C GLN A 113 -8.65 5.41 -9.12
N ALA A 114 -8.22 6.68 -9.04
CA ALA A 114 -6.90 7.10 -9.49
C ALA A 114 -5.78 6.42 -8.67
N TRP A 115 -5.89 6.40 -7.34
CA TRP A 115 -4.92 5.73 -6.46
C TRP A 115 -4.87 4.22 -6.70
N TRP A 116 -6.01 3.55 -6.81
CA TRP A 116 -6.05 2.12 -7.14
C TRP A 116 -5.49 1.82 -8.53
N LYS A 117 -5.70 2.72 -9.49
CA LYS A 117 -5.11 2.61 -10.84
C LYS A 117 -3.58 2.72 -10.75
N GLN A 118 -3.06 3.66 -10.00
CA GLN A 118 -1.63 3.86 -9.78
C GLN A 118 -0.98 2.63 -9.12
N ILE A 119 -1.59 2.10 -8.04
CA ILE A 119 -1.09 0.88 -7.38
C ILE A 119 -1.08 -0.31 -8.36
N ARG A 120 -2.16 -0.53 -9.11
CA ARG A 120 -2.22 -1.60 -10.10
C ARG A 120 -1.16 -1.44 -11.20
N HIS A 121 -0.94 -0.22 -11.66
CA HIS A 121 0.07 0.08 -12.68
C HIS A 121 1.49 -0.22 -12.16
N SER A 122 1.82 0.21 -10.95
CA SER A 122 3.10 -0.11 -10.31
C SER A 122 3.30 -1.62 -10.15
N ARG A 123 2.25 -2.36 -9.76
CA ARG A 123 2.28 -3.82 -9.68
C ARG A 123 2.54 -4.48 -11.02
N SER A 124 1.86 -4.05 -12.08
CA SER A 124 2.07 -4.57 -13.44
C SER A 124 3.51 -4.32 -13.90
N LYS A 125 4.00 -3.09 -13.75
CA LYS A 125 5.40 -2.76 -14.08
C LYS A 125 6.39 -3.60 -13.30
N TYR A 126 6.14 -3.83 -12.01
CA TYR A 126 7.00 -4.68 -11.19
C TYR A 126 7.12 -6.09 -11.77
N GLN A 127 5.99 -6.71 -12.19
CA GLN A 127 5.97 -8.05 -12.79
C GLN A 127 6.75 -8.09 -14.10
N ASP A 128 6.59 -7.08 -14.95
CA ASP A 128 7.34 -6.96 -16.22
C ASP A 128 8.85 -6.89 -15.94
N LYS A 129 9.27 -6.16 -14.90
CA LYS A 129 10.69 -6.07 -14.53
C LYS A 129 11.24 -7.38 -13.94
N ILE A 130 10.42 -8.11 -13.19
CA ILE A 130 10.77 -9.46 -12.73
C ILE A 130 10.97 -10.40 -13.93
N ALA A 131 10.10 -10.36 -14.94
CA ALA A 131 10.23 -11.15 -16.15
C ALA A 131 11.52 -10.79 -16.93
N SER A 132 11.80 -9.49 -17.07
CA SER A 132 13.04 -9.00 -17.70
C SER A 132 14.29 -9.50 -16.95
N LEU A 133 14.28 -9.46 -15.61
CA LEU A 133 15.41 -9.93 -14.81
C LEU A 133 15.63 -11.44 -14.93
N LYS A 134 14.56 -12.24 -15.01
CA LYS A 134 14.65 -13.68 -15.29
C LYS A 134 15.30 -13.95 -16.63
N ASP A 135 14.91 -13.20 -17.66
CA ASP A 135 15.46 -13.32 -18.99
C ASP A 135 16.95 -12.97 -19.00
N ILE A 136 17.35 -11.87 -18.32
CA ILE A 136 18.77 -11.50 -18.14
C ILE A 136 19.55 -12.64 -17.49
N TYR A 137 19.10 -13.14 -16.33
CA TYR A 137 19.82 -14.20 -15.60
C TYR A 137 19.95 -15.48 -16.41
N SER A 138 18.94 -15.84 -17.22
CA SER A 138 18.96 -17.02 -18.09
C SER A 138 20.04 -16.90 -19.20
N LYS A 139 20.31 -15.68 -19.65
CA LYS A 139 21.24 -15.40 -20.77
C LYS A 139 22.68 -15.13 -20.32
N LEU A 140 22.90 -14.73 -19.06
CA LEU A 140 24.24 -14.35 -18.59
C LEU A 140 25.33 -15.38 -18.85
N SER A 141 25.01 -16.68 -18.81
CA SER A 141 25.99 -17.75 -19.03
C SER A 141 26.15 -18.16 -20.50
N LEU A 142 25.10 -18.02 -21.32
CA LEU A 142 25.09 -18.52 -22.70
C LEU A 142 25.16 -17.42 -23.75
N GLN A 143 24.66 -16.23 -23.46
CA GLN A 143 24.57 -15.08 -24.36
C GLN A 143 24.90 -13.79 -23.58
N PRO A 144 26.13 -13.67 -23.04
CA PRO A 144 26.48 -12.58 -22.12
C PRO A 144 26.30 -11.19 -22.70
N GLU A 145 26.65 -10.99 -23.99
CA GLU A 145 26.47 -9.69 -24.64
C GLU A 145 24.99 -9.26 -24.69
N LYS A 146 24.09 -10.19 -25.03
CA LYS A 146 22.65 -9.95 -25.05
C LYS A 146 22.10 -9.70 -23.66
N ALA A 147 22.59 -10.45 -22.66
CA ALA A 147 22.22 -10.23 -21.27
C ALA A 147 22.63 -8.84 -20.78
N MET A 148 23.83 -8.37 -21.17
CA MET A 148 24.32 -7.04 -20.82
C MET A 148 23.50 -5.93 -21.48
N GLN A 149 23.11 -6.09 -22.76
CA GLN A 149 22.21 -5.13 -23.42
C GLN A 149 20.86 -5.02 -22.68
N LEU A 150 20.28 -6.16 -22.30
CA LEU A 150 19.02 -6.17 -21.51
C LEU A 150 19.20 -5.58 -20.12
N LEU A 151 20.35 -5.80 -19.48
CA LEU A 151 20.68 -5.22 -18.19
C LEU A 151 20.78 -3.70 -18.26
N GLU A 152 21.43 -3.17 -19.31
CA GLU A 152 21.51 -1.72 -19.55
C GLU A 152 20.12 -1.10 -19.76
N LEU A 153 19.25 -1.75 -20.55
CA LEU A 153 17.89 -1.31 -20.74
C LEU A 153 17.12 -1.28 -19.42
N LEU A 154 17.15 -2.36 -18.64
CA LEU A 154 16.50 -2.45 -17.35
C LEU A 154 17.04 -1.39 -16.38
N SER A 155 18.36 -1.19 -16.35
CA SER A 155 19.01 -0.18 -15.54
C SER A 155 18.54 1.24 -15.88
N GLY A 156 18.47 1.56 -17.18
CA GLY A 156 17.96 2.84 -17.67
C GLY A 156 16.51 3.08 -17.26
N GLU A 157 15.65 2.07 -17.39
CA GLU A 157 14.24 2.15 -16.99
C GLU A 157 14.06 2.37 -15.48
N LEU A 158 14.87 1.69 -14.63
CA LEU A 158 14.85 1.90 -13.18
C LEU A 158 15.33 3.31 -12.80
N ALA A 159 16.37 3.80 -13.47
CA ALA A 159 16.88 5.15 -13.23
C ALA A 159 15.85 6.22 -13.62
N ILE A 160 15.20 6.09 -14.78
CA ILE A 160 14.14 6.98 -15.25
C ILE A 160 12.95 6.93 -14.28
N ALA A 161 12.52 5.74 -13.86
CA ALA A 161 11.41 5.59 -12.92
C ALA A 161 11.70 6.28 -11.58
N ALA A 162 12.95 6.23 -11.10
CA ALA A 162 13.35 6.94 -9.90
C ALA A 162 13.37 8.47 -10.09
N GLU A 163 13.69 8.97 -11.30
CA GLU A 163 13.64 10.40 -11.62
C GLU A 163 12.21 10.94 -11.70
N GLN A 164 11.28 10.14 -12.20
CA GLN A 164 9.88 10.52 -12.47
C GLN A 164 8.95 10.44 -11.24
N GLN A 165 9.48 10.16 -10.06
CA GLN A 165 8.66 10.15 -8.84
C GLN A 165 8.16 11.55 -8.51
N HIS A 166 6.86 11.68 -8.27
CA HIS A 166 6.21 12.93 -7.88
C HIS A 166 5.75 12.87 -6.41
N ASP A 167 4.50 12.48 -6.16
CA ASP A 167 3.91 12.51 -4.82
C ASP A 167 4.31 11.31 -3.95
N PHE A 168 4.45 10.13 -4.57
CA PHE A 168 4.78 8.89 -3.86
C PHE A 168 6.08 8.29 -4.36
N SER A 169 6.89 7.75 -3.43
CA SER A 169 8.16 7.08 -3.77
C SER A 169 7.98 5.63 -4.17
N PHE A 170 7.26 4.86 -3.36
CA PHE A 170 7.10 3.43 -3.53
C PHE A 170 5.65 3.02 -3.38
N ALA A 171 5.24 2.01 -4.16
CA ALA A 171 3.99 1.30 -3.99
C ALA A 171 4.24 -0.14 -3.52
N LEU A 172 3.33 -0.68 -2.70
CA LEU A 172 3.35 -2.07 -2.29
C LEU A 172 2.87 -2.97 -3.43
N CYS A 173 3.77 -3.84 -3.89
CA CYS A 173 3.56 -4.71 -5.04
C CYS A 173 3.40 -6.19 -4.63
N ASN A 174 2.74 -6.45 -3.50
CA ASN A 174 2.48 -7.80 -3.05
C ASN A 174 1.45 -8.49 -3.95
N GLU A 175 1.80 -9.69 -4.38
CA GLU A 175 0.90 -10.61 -5.05
C GLU A 175 0.89 -11.94 -4.33
N ALA A 176 -0.10 -12.78 -4.67
CA ALA A 176 -0.18 -14.14 -4.15
C ALA A 176 1.15 -14.88 -4.35
N LEU A 177 1.51 -15.73 -3.40
CA LEU A 177 2.76 -16.49 -3.27
C LEU A 177 3.36 -16.91 -4.63
N SER A 178 4.31 -16.14 -5.13
CA SER A 178 5.09 -16.54 -6.29
C SER A 178 6.35 -17.28 -5.84
N SER A 179 6.75 -18.30 -6.62
CA SER A 179 8.00 -19.05 -6.39
C SER A 179 9.27 -18.23 -6.67
N ASP A 180 9.13 -16.99 -7.12
CA ASP A 180 10.18 -16.17 -7.71
C ASP A 180 10.93 -15.28 -6.71
N THR A 181 11.04 -15.71 -5.46
CA THR A 181 11.61 -14.93 -4.35
C THR A 181 13.02 -14.37 -4.61
N LEU A 182 13.84 -15.09 -5.40
CA LEU A 182 15.18 -14.65 -5.79
C LEU A 182 15.13 -13.34 -6.61
N TYR A 183 14.32 -13.33 -7.67
CA TYR A 183 14.20 -12.18 -8.55
C TYR A 183 13.50 -11.00 -7.86
N GLN A 184 12.52 -11.30 -7.01
CA GLN A 184 11.87 -10.28 -6.17
C GLN A 184 12.86 -9.62 -5.22
N ASN A 185 13.74 -10.39 -4.55
CA ASN A 185 14.78 -9.84 -3.69
C ASN A 185 15.73 -8.94 -4.48
N ALA A 186 16.22 -9.40 -5.62
CA ALA A 186 17.12 -8.62 -6.47
C ALA A 186 16.46 -7.31 -6.95
N MET A 187 15.19 -7.37 -7.37
CA MET A 187 14.44 -6.20 -7.82
C MET A 187 14.17 -5.22 -6.69
N ASN A 188 13.72 -5.68 -5.52
CA ASN A 188 13.50 -4.82 -4.35
C ASN A 188 14.79 -4.08 -3.96
N VAL A 189 15.91 -4.82 -3.91
CA VAL A 189 17.22 -4.23 -3.59
C VAL A 189 17.61 -3.19 -4.65
N ALA A 190 17.40 -3.48 -5.93
CA ALA A 190 17.72 -2.53 -7.01
C ALA A 190 16.87 -1.26 -6.92
N VAL A 191 15.56 -1.38 -6.73
CA VAL A 191 14.63 -0.24 -6.58
C VAL A 191 15.04 0.65 -5.40
N LEU A 192 15.25 0.05 -4.22
CA LEU A 192 15.66 0.79 -3.03
C LEU A 192 17.04 1.44 -3.20
N SER A 193 17.99 0.72 -3.81
CA SER A 193 19.34 1.21 -4.05
C SER A 193 19.37 2.37 -5.04
N THR A 194 18.54 2.32 -6.08
CA THR A 194 18.42 3.40 -7.07
C THR A 194 17.93 4.69 -6.42
N CYS A 195 16.89 4.62 -5.60
CA CYS A 195 16.38 5.78 -4.86
C CYS A 195 17.41 6.32 -3.86
N LEU A 196 18.11 5.45 -3.13
CA LEU A 196 19.14 5.88 -2.21
C LEU A 196 20.31 6.55 -2.92
N ALA A 197 20.75 6.02 -4.07
CA ALA A 197 21.81 6.64 -4.88
C ALA A 197 21.39 8.02 -5.39
N LYS A 198 20.13 8.18 -5.83
CA LYS A 198 19.56 9.48 -6.21
C LYS A 198 19.54 10.44 -5.01
N GLN A 199 19.09 10.00 -3.84
CA GLN A 199 19.05 10.80 -2.62
C GLN A 199 20.44 11.27 -2.16
N LEU A 200 21.47 10.45 -2.43
CA LEU A 200 22.87 10.76 -2.19
C LEU A 200 23.51 11.60 -3.31
N ALA A 201 22.73 12.06 -4.29
CA ALA A 201 23.17 12.83 -5.44
C ALA A 201 24.31 12.15 -6.24
N PHE A 202 24.27 10.84 -6.38
CA PHE A 202 25.21 10.09 -7.22
C PHE A 202 25.04 10.50 -8.70
N SER A 203 26.14 10.49 -9.46
CA SER A 203 26.08 10.70 -10.89
C SER A 203 25.24 9.63 -11.60
N ARG A 204 24.71 9.92 -12.80
CA ARG A 204 23.98 8.91 -13.61
C ARG A 204 24.79 7.63 -13.81
N GLN A 205 26.11 7.76 -14.04
CA GLN A 205 27.00 6.63 -14.18
C GLN A 205 27.10 5.83 -12.88
N ASP A 206 27.25 6.49 -11.72
CA ASP A 206 27.28 5.82 -10.43
C ASP A 206 25.95 5.13 -10.10
N ILE A 207 24.82 5.75 -10.47
CA ILE A 207 23.49 5.14 -10.29
C ILE A 207 23.39 3.84 -11.10
N ALA A 208 23.85 3.83 -12.36
CA ALA A 208 23.89 2.61 -13.18
C ALA A 208 24.77 1.52 -12.52
N MET A 209 25.95 1.90 -11.99
CA MET A 209 26.83 0.98 -11.27
C MET A 209 26.17 0.37 -10.01
N VAL A 210 25.41 1.19 -9.27
CA VAL A 210 24.61 0.73 -8.12
C VAL A 210 23.55 -0.26 -8.55
N ILE A 211 22.80 0.04 -9.61
CA ILE A 211 21.73 -0.84 -10.14
C ILE A 211 22.32 -2.18 -10.59
N HIS A 212 23.40 -2.16 -11.36
CA HIS A 212 24.08 -3.39 -11.79
C HIS A 212 24.58 -4.21 -10.61
N THR A 213 25.22 -3.55 -9.63
CA THR A 213 25.68 -4.23 -8.39
C THR A 213 24.50 -4.87 -7.66
N ALA A 214 23.38 -4.15 -7.49
CA ALA A 214 22.19 -4.64 -6.81
C ALA A 214 21.54 -5.82 -7.53
N LEU A 215 21.29 -5.69 -8.83
CA LEU A 215 20.67 -6.74 -9.65
C LEU A 215 21.56 -7.99 -9.70
N LEU A 216 22.88 -7.84 -9.91
CA LEU A 216 23.76 -8.97 -10.10
C LEU A 216 24.26 -9.60 -8.79
N SER A 217 24.13 -8.93 -7.64
CA SER A 217 24.55 -9.47 -6.33
C SER A 217 23.84 -10.78 -5.97
N GLN A 218 22.57 -10.92 -6.40
CA GLN A 218 21.76 -12.11 -6.14
C GLN A 218 21.93 -13.21 -7.21
N PHE A 219 22.63 -12.92 -8.32
CA PHE A 219 22.81 -13.88 -9.42
C PHE A 219 23.44 -15.19 -8.97
N GLY A 220 24.44 -15.13 -8.08
CA GLY A 220 25.10 -16.31 -7.55
C GLY A 220 24.21 -17.26 -6.72
N MET A 221 23.05 -16.78 -6.27
CA MET A 221 22.06 -17.61 -5.58
C MET A 221 21.49 -18.72 -6.47
N LEU A 222 21.61 -18.63 -7.79
CA LEU A 222 21.20 -19.70 -8.71
C LEU A 222 22.01 -20.98 -8.49
N TRP A 223 23.26 -20.85 -8.01
CA TRP A 223 24.16 -22.01 -7.72
C TRP A 223 24.07 -22.50 -6.27
N VAL A 224 23.29 -21.83 -5.43
CA VAL A 224 22.94 -22.37 -4.10
C VAL A 224 21.80 -23.38 -4.28
N PRO A 225 21.95 -24.63 -3.80
CA PRO A 225 20.90 -25.65 -3.92
C PRO A 225 19.54 -25.15 -3.44
N ALA A 226 18.49 -25.47 -4.18
CA ALA A 226 17.13 -25.05 -3.84
C ALA A 226 16.70 -25.53 -2.46
N SER A 227 17.19 -26.70 -2.03
CA SER A 227 16.98 -27.27 -0.68
C SER A 227 17.52 -26.38 0.43
N ILE A 228 18.59 -25.61 0.17
CA ILE A 228 19.15 -24.64 1.11
C ILE A 228 18.47 -23.28 0.93
N ARG A 229 18.43 -22.79 -0.31
CA ARG A 229 17.90 -21.46 -0.64
C ARG A 229 16.44 -21.26 -0.24
N ASN A 230 15.61 -22.30 -0.42
CA ASN A 230 14.16 -22.26 -0.17
C ASN A 230 13.75 -23.02 1.10
N LYS A 231 14.70 -23.36 1.95
CA LYS A 231 14.44 -24.14 3.17
C LYS A 231 13.40 -23.43 4.05
N LYS A 232 12.44 -24.20 4.58
CA LYS A 232 11.35 -23.73 5.44
C LYS A 232 11.63 -24.00 6.94
N SER A 233 12.87 -24.37 7.27
CA SER A 233 13.36 -24.53 8.64
C SER A 233 14.69 -23.82 8.79
N GLU A 234 15.19 -23.72 10.01
CA GLU A 234 16.50 -23.09 10.31
C GLU A 234 17.63 -23.74 9.50
N LEU A 235 18.52 -22.90 8.98
CA LEU A 235 19.72 -23.34 8.30
C LEU A 235 20.74 -23.84 9.32
N THR A 236 21.36 -24.97 9.05
CA THR A 236 22.53 -25.45 9.79
C THR A 236 23.75 -24.57 9.51
N LYS A 237 24.76 -24.59 10.37
CA LYS A 237 26.04 -23.85 10.14
C LYS A 237 26.67 -24.15 8.77
N PRO A 238 26.80 -25.43 8.31
CA PRO A 238 27.30 -25.72 6.97
C PRO A 238 26.46 -25.10 5.85
N GLU A 239 25.11 -25.16 5.96
CA GLU A 239 24.21 -24.55 4.96
C GLU A 239 24.34 -23.03 4.91
N VAL A 240 24.46 -22.36 6.06
CA VAL A 240 24.77 -20.91 6.14
C VAL A 240 26.10 -20.60 5.47
N ASN A 241 27.14 -21.40 5.73
CA ASN A 241 28.45 -21.20 5.10
C ASN A 241 28.40 -21.42 3.58
N TYR A 242 27.60 -22.38 3.12
CA TYR A 242 27.38 -22.60 1.70
C TYR A 242 26.63 -21.40 1.06
N LEU A 243 25.58 -20.93 1.71
CA LEU A 243 24.81 -19.76 1.25
C LEU A 243 25.70 -18.51 1.15
N LYS A 244 26.62 -18.30 2.08
CA LYS A 244 27.58 -17.19 2.06
C LYS A 244 28.54 -17.19 0.86
N GLN A 245 28.62 -18.29 0.09
CA GLN A 245 29.45 -18.35 -1.12
C GLN A 245 28.78 -17.71 -2.34
N HIS A 246 27.50 -17.34 -2.29
CA HIS A 246 26.80 -16.82 -3.46
C HIS A 246 27.47 -15.59 -4.13
N PRO A 247 28.11 -14.63 -3.42
CA PRO A 247 28.82 -13.54 -4.09
C PRO A 247 30.03 -14.04 -4.91
N ALA A 248 30.73 -15.05 -4.41
CA ALA A 248 31.85 -15.67 -5.12
C ALA A 248 31.36 -16.43 -6.36
N TYR A 249 30.23 -17.14 -6.28
CA TYR A 249 29.60 -17.78 -7.44
C TYR A 249 29.18 -16.75 -8.50
N ALA A 250 28.60 -15.63 -8.10
CA ALA A 250 28.27 -14.55 -9.01
C ALA A 250 29.53 -14.00 -9.70
N ALA A 251 30.54 -13.62 -8.93
CA ALA A 251 31.79 -13.06 -9.44
C ALA A 251 32.48 -14.01 -10.45
N GLN A 252 32.58 -15.30 -10.11
CA GLN A 252 33.19 -16.32 -10.98
C GLN A 252 32.46 -16.44 -12.32
N ARG A 253 31.14 -16.33 -12.34
CA ARG A 253 30.31 -16.45 -13.56
C ARG A 253 30.28 -15.19 -14.39
N LEU A 254 30.46 -14.03 -13.76
CA LEU A 254 30.50 -12.74 -14.42
C LEU A 254 31.90 -12.38 -14.91
N GLN A 255 32.94 -13.05 -14.39
CA GLN A 255 34.30 -12.84 -14.80
C GLN A 255 34.47 -13.23 -16.27
N GLY A 256 35.10 -12.36 -17.05
CA GLY A 256 35.27 -12.56 -18.50
C GLY A 256 34.18 -11.95 -19.38
N ILE A 257 33.12 -11.38 -18.83
CA ILE A 257 32.17 -10.54 -19.56
C ILE A 257 32.83 -9.18 -19.79
N THR A 258 33.37 -8.96 -20.99
CA THR A 258 34.20 -7.78 -21.31
C THR A 258 33.42 -6.45 -21.21
N THR A 259 32.11 -6.48 -21.38
CA THR A 259 31.24 -5.31 -21.28
C THR A 259 30.84 -4.97 -19.84
N LEU A 260 31.11 -5.86 -18.89
CA LEU A 260 30.83 -5.62 -17.46
C LEU A 260 32.07 -5.02 -16.76
N PRO A 261 32.00 -3.80 -16.20
CA PRO A 261 33.12 -3.20 -15.49
C PRO A 261 33.59 -4.07 -14.31
N GLU A 262 34.89 -4.28 -14.16
CA GLU A 262 35.47 -5.09 -13.08
C GLU A 262 35.11 -4.55 -11.70
N SER A 263 34.93 -3.22 -11.59
CA SER A 263 34.48 -2.57 -10.36
C SER A 263 33.11 -3.05 -9.86
N ILE A 264 32.22 -3.51 -10.79
CA ILE A 264 30.94 -4.12 -10.43
C ILE A 264 31.17 -5.50 -9.81
N ILE A 265 32.03 -6.32 -10.43
CA ILE A 265 32.37 -7.66 -9.88
C ILE A 265 32.97 -7.51 -8.49
N HIS A 266 33.88 -6.56 -8.30
CA HIS A 266 34.45 -6.24 -7.00
C HIS A 266 33.37 -5.79 -6.00
N SER A 267 32.42 -4.97 -6.43
CA SER A 267 31.31 -4.49 -5.56
C SER A 267 30.38 -5.63 -5.15
N ILE A 268 30.05 -6.55 -6.07
CA ILE A 268 29.24 -7.75 -5.78
C ILE A 268 29.90 -8.60 -4.67
N LEU A 269 31.20 -8.82 -4.74
CA LEU A 269 31.96 -9.55 -3.72
C LEU A 269 31.92 -8.85 -2.35
N GLN A 270 31.68 -7.54 -2.31
CA GLN A 270 31.74 -6.72 -1.10
C GLN A 270 30.36 -6.39 -0.49
N VAL A 271 29.25 -6.75 -1.12
CA VAL A 271 27.90 -6.39 -0.63
C VAL A 271 27.62 -6.93 0.78
N ASN A 272 28.29 -8.01 1.18
CA ASN A 272 28.14 -8.60 2.51
C ASN A 272 29.26 -8.19 3.48
N GLU A 273 30.16 -7.29 3.09
CA GLU A 273 31.14 -6.69 3.99
C GLU A 273 30.43 -5.71 4.94
N LYS A 274 31.01 -5.54 6.12
CA LYS A 274 30.49 -4.62 7.14
C LYS A 274 31.56 -3.59 7.51
N PHE A 275 31.10 -2.41 7.85
CA PHE A 275 31.96 -1.26 8.10
C PHE A 275 33.04 -1.50 9.18
N ASP A 276 32.72 -2.35 10.17
CA ASP A 276 33.64 -2.78 11.25
C ASP A 276 34.58 -3.94 10.87
N GLY A 277 34.39 -4.54 9.68
CA GLY A 277 35.16 -5.69 9.21
C GLY A 277 34.61 -7.04 9.68
N SER A 278 33.45 -7.09 10.33
CA SER A 278 32.79 -8.35 10.73
C SER A 278 32.00 -9.00 9.59
N GLY A 279 32.03 -8.43 8.39
CA GLY A 279 31.42 -8.96 7.19
C GLY A 279 32.23 -10.07 6.52
N TYR A 280 31.82 -10.43 5.32
CA TYR A 280 32.49 -11.47 4.51
C TYR A 280 32.45 -11.09 3.01
N PRO A 281 33.31 -11.66 2.15
CA PRO A 281 34.24 -12.76 2.43
C PRO A 281 35.62 -12.33 2.96
N ARG A 282 35.99 -11.04 2.86
CA ARG A 282 37.37 -10.57 3.11
C ARG A 282 37.53 -9.79 4.40
N GLY A 283 36.47 -9.44 5.10
CA GLY A 283 36.49 -8.60 6.31
C GLY A 283 37.03 -7.19 6.05
N LEU A 284 36.67 -6.60 4.91
CA LEU A 284 37.05 -5.23 4.56
C LEU A 284 36.38 -4.23 5.51
N LYS A 285 37.08 -3.09 5.73
CA LYS A 285 36.59 -2.04 6.65
C LYS A 285 36.44 -0.70 5.94
N GLN A 286 35.41 0.02 6.32
CA GLN A 286 35.21 1.42 5.96
C GLN A 286 35.44 1.70 4.46
N ASP A 287 36.32 2.63 4.11
CA ASP A 287 36.57 3.08 2.74
C ASP A 287 37.23 2.01 1.83
N LYS A 288 37.67 0.88 2.39
CA LYS A 288 38.09 -0.27 1.59
C LYS A 288 36.92 -1.00 0.92
N ILE A 289 35.69 -0.74 1.39
CA ILE A 289 34.47 -1.26 0.80
C ILE A 289 34.01 -0.27 -0.28
N SER A 290 33.75 -0.75 -1.50
CA SER A 290 33.22 0.04 -2.61
C SER A 290 32.00 0.86 -2.17
N LYS A 291 31.92 2.14 -2.60
CA LYS A 291 30.73 2.98 -2.32
C LYS A 291 29.41 2.36 -2.79
N TYR A 292 29.45 1.61 -3.90
CA TYR A 292 28.29 0.88 -4.42
C TYR A 292 27.89 -0.28 -3.50
N ALA A 293 28.89 -1.06 -3.04
CA ALA A 293 28.66 -2.14 -2.10
C ALA A 293 28.13 -1.65 -0.74
N GLN A 294 28.68 -0.55 -0.20
CA GLN A 294 28.20 0.06 1.05
C GLN A 294 26.72 0.42 0.97
N LEU A 295 26.28 1.00 -0.16
CA LEU A 295 24.91 1.40 -0.39
C LEU A 295 24.00 0.18 -0.56
N VAL A 296 24.39 -0.79 -1.42
CA VAL A 296 23.60 -2.01 -1.68
C VAL A 296 23.52 -2.90 -0.42
N ALA A 297 24.52 -2.90 0.45
CA ALA A 297 24.49 -3.64 1.71
C ALA A 297 23.35 -3.21 2.64
N ILE A 298 23.08 -1.89 2.73
CA ILE A 298 21.98 -1.34 3.55
C ILE A 298 20.63 -1.83 3.03
N THR A 299 20.39 -1.67 1.73
CA THR A 299 19.11 -2.03 1.08
C THR A 299 18.91 -3.55 1.07
N THR A 300 19.99 -4.33 0.86
CA THR A 300 19.94 -5.80 0.97
C THR A 300 19.54 -6.23 2.37
N ARG A 301 20.16 -5.66 3.41
CA ARG A 301 19.84 -6.03 4.78
C ARG A 301 18.40 -5.67 5.17
N TYR A 302 17.94 -4.49 4.76
CA TYR A 302 16.55 -4.10 4.95
C TYR A 302 15.57 -5.09 4.28
N ASN A 303 15.82 -5.41 3.00
CA ASN A 303 14.99 -6.36 2.27
C ASN A 303 15.01 -7.76 2.90
N GLU A 304 16.17 -8.26 3.36
CA GLU A 304 16.29 -9.55 4.05
C GLU A 304 15.47 -9.59 5.34
N MET A 305 15.47 -8.50 6.12
CA MET A 305 14.68 -8.42 7.36
C MET A 305 13.17 -8.41 7.07
N CYS A 306 12.74 -7.66 6.06
CA CYS A 306 11.32 -7.59 5.71
C CYS A 306 10.82 -8.85 4.97
N ASN A 307 11.71 -9.58 4.29
CA ASN A 307 11.37 -10.64 3.34
C ASN A 307 12.04 -11.99 3.65
N ALA A 308 12.40 -12.25 4.89
CA ALA A 308 12.98 -13.52 5.30
C ALA A 308 12.14 -14.73 4.84
N ASN A 309 12.79 -15.83 4.48
CA ASN A 309 12.10 -17.04 4.03
C ASN A 309 11.22 -17.66 5.12
N LEU A 310 11.67 -17.56 6.38
CA LEU A 310 10.93 -18.01 7.54
C LEU A 310 10.06 -16.87 8.06
N PRO A 311 8.73 -17.03 8.13
CA PRO A 311 7.82 -15.97 8.59
C PRO A 311 8.19 -15.40 9.96
N GLN A 312 8.59 -16.25 10.91
CA GLN A 312 9.01 -15.83 12.26
C GLN A 312 10.25 -14.94 12.28
N HIS A 313 11.02 -14.87 11.20
CA HIS A 313 12.18 -14.00 11.06
C HIS A 313 11.90 -12.73 10.27
N ARG A 314 10.65 -12.53 9.84
CA ARG A 314 10.25 -11.31 9.16
C ARG A 314 9.95 -10.21 10.16
N TYR A 315 10.60 -9.10 9.99
CA TYR A 315 10.31 -7.89 10.73
C TYR A 315 9.37 -7.00 9.94
N SER A 316 8.48 -6.29 10.66
CA SER A 316 7.75 -5.20 10.00
C SER A 316 8.73 -4.17 9.45
N PRO A 317 8.39 -3.47 8.35
CA PRO A 317 9.28 -2.45 7.78
C PRO A 317 9.73 -1.38 8.79
N HIS A 318 8.84 -0.96 9.68
CA HIS A 318 9.16 -0.02 10.76
C HIS A 318 10.21 -0.60 11.74
N LEU A 319 10.02 -1.83 12.20
CA LEU A 319 10.97 -2.48 13.11
C LEU A 319 12.34 -2.71 12.44
N ALA A 320 12.34 -3.10 11.15
CA ALA A 320 13.56 -3.29 10.38
C ALA A 320 14.43 -2.02 10.33
N ILE A 321 13.81 -0.84 10.14
CA ILE A 321 14.52 0.45 10.21
C ILE A 321 15.11 0.69 11.59
N GLY A 322 14.37 0.46 12.65
CA GLY A 322 14.87 0.63 14.01
C GLY A 322 16.07 -0.27 14.32
N LEU A 323 16.05 -1.52 13.84
CA LEU A 323 17.16 -2.46 13.97
C LEU A 323 18.38 -2.04 13.15
N LEU A 324 18.19 -1.54 11.93
CA LEU A 324 19.27 -0.99 11.11
C LEU A 324 19.91 0.23 11.77
N PHE A 325 19.09 1.15 12.31
CA PHE A 325 19.61 2.35 12.98
C PHE A 325 20.51 2.01 14.17
N LYS A 326 20.15 0.99 14.95
CA LYS A 326 21.02 0.49 16.05
C LYS A 326 22.38 -0.03 15.57
N GLN A 327 22.52 -0.36 14.29
CA GLN A 327 23.76 -0.87 13.67
C GLN A 327 24.53 0.23 12.91
N ALA A 328 24.05 1.48 12.92
CA ALA A 328 24.74 2.63 12.35
C ALA A 328 26.15 2.78 12.94
N ASN A 329 27.12 3.19 12.14
CA ASN A 329 28.55 3.29 12.46
C ASN A 329 29.27 1.96 12.74
N LYS A 330 28.55 0.91 13.13
CA LYS A 330 29.16 -0.39 13.36
C LYS A 330 29.21 -1.22 12.07
N HIS A 331 28.05 -1.44 11.46
CA HIS A 331 27.94 -2.31 10.28
C HIS A 331 27.82 -1.53 8.97
N TYR A 332 27.34 -0.30 9.00
CA TYR A 332 27.03 0.49 7.80
C TYR A 332 27.60 1.90 7.86
N ASN A 333 27.82 2.49 6.71
CA ASN A 333 28.12 3.90 6.58
C ASN A 333 26.95 4.73 7.15
N LYS A 334 27.23 5.48 8.20
CA LYS A 334 26.20 6.25 8.93
C LYS A 334 25.45 7.22 8.03
N ALA A 335 26.21 7.98 7.21
CA ALA A 335 25.60 8.99 6.34
C ALA A 335 24.64 8.34 5.31
N TYR A 336 25.01 7.20 4.73
CA TYR A 336 24.17 6.46 3.80
C TYR A 336 22.92 5.90 4.48
N LEU A 337 23.08 5.37 5.69
CA LEU A 337 21.95 4.82 6.45
C LEU A 337 20.98 5.91 6.89
N GLU A 338 21.45 7.07 7.32
CA GLU A 338 20.59 8.22 7.66
C GLU A 338 19.77 8.70 6.45
N GLN A 339 20.40 8.79 5.26
CA GLN A 339 19.69 9.11 4.04
C GLN A 339 18.68 8.02 3.62
N PHE A 340 19.02 6.74 3.84
CA PHE A 340 18.08 5.64 3.61
C PHE A 340 16.85 5.74 4.50
N ILE A 341 17.02 5.99 5.79
CA ILE A 341 15.91 6.15 6.75
C ILE A 341 15.05 7.36 6.38
N LYS A 342 15.68 8.48 6.01
CA LYS A 342 14.96 9.67 5.56
C LYS A 342 14.14 9.39 4.30
N MET A 343 14.71 8.66 3.34
CA MET A 343 14.08 8.29 2.08
C MET A 343 12.86 7.38 2.26
N ILE A 344 12.98 6.35 3.10
CA ILE A 344 11.93 5.34 3.24
C ILE A 344 10.83 5.72 4.24
N GLY A 345 11.11 6.70 5.11
CA GLY A 345 10.18 7.23 6.10
C GLY A 345 10.09 6.40 7.39
N ILE A 346 9.36 6.93 8.39
CA ILE A 346 9.18 6.28 9.70
C ILE A 346 8.20 5.12 9.62
N PHE A 347 7.19 5.24 8.77
CA PHE A 347 6.20 4.19 8.48
C PHE A 347 6.34 3.74 7.03
N PRO A 348 7.34 2.90 6.73
CA PRO A 348 7.56 2.45 5.35
C PRO A 348 6.38 1.67 4.81
N VAL A 349 6.31 1.60 3.48
CA VAL A 349 5.35 0.78 2.74
C VAL A 349 5.34 -0.65 3.27
N GLY A 350 4.15 -1.19 3.51
CA GLY A 350 3.93 -2.49 4.12
C GLY A 350 3.81 -2.47 5.66
N THR A 351 4.12 -1.36 6.33
CA THR A 351 3.90 -1.21 7.78
C THR A 351 2.42 -1.19 8.09
N ILE A 352 2.00 -1.88 9.16
CA ILE A 352 0.65 -1.79 9.69
C ILE A 352 0.66 -0.78 10.82
N VAL A 353 -0.34 0.10 10.83
CA VAL A 353 -0.42 1.25 11.71
C VAL A 353 -1.80 1.39 12.33
N ASN A 354 -1.85 2.00 13.51
CA ASN A 354 -3.09 2.51 14.11
C ASN A 354 -3.18 4.02 13.87
N TYR A 355 -4.37 4.48 13.53
CA TYR A 355 -4.68 5.89 13.35
C TYR A 355 -6.06 6.25 13.93
N GLY A 356 -6.32 7.54 14.16
CA GLY A 356 -7.59 8.02 14.71
C GLY A 356 -8.00 7.28 16.00
N ASN A 357 -9.24 6.84 16.05
CA ASN A 357 -9.81 6.11 17.21
C ASN A 357 -9.46 4.60 17.18
N ASN A 358 -8.19 4.27 16.98
CA ASN A 358 -7.65 2.91 16.96
C ASN A 358 -8.00 2.07 15.70
N HIS A 359 -8.33 2.73 14.59
CA HIS A 359 -8.47 2.07 13.30
C HIS A 359 -7.13 1.48 12.85
N GLN A 360 -7.18 0.33 12.19
CA GLN A 360 -6.00 -0.33 11.62
C GLN A 360 -5.90 -0.09 10.12
N ALA A 361 -4.70 0.19 9.64
CA ALA A 361 -4.42 0.38 8.23
C ALA A 361 -3.05 -0.15 7.84
N GLN A 362 -2.87 -0.47 6.54
CA GLN A 362 -1.56 -0.81 5.98
C GLN A 362 -1.06 0.29 5.04
N VAL A 363 0.19 0.68 5.19
CA VAL A 363 0.84 1.63 4.29
C VAL A 363 0.99 1.03 2.90
N GLN A 364 0.31 1.59 1.90
CA GLN A 364 0.32 1.14 0.50
C GLN A 364 1.31 1.91 -0.36
N MET A 365 1.43 3.21 -0.15
CA MET A 365 2.39 4.04 -0.87
C MET A 365 3.08 5.01 0.09
N GLY A 366 4.40 5.13 -0.03
CA GLY A 366 5.21 6.09 0.71
C GLY A 366 5.24 7.46 -0.01
N VAL A 367 5.28 8.55 0.73
CA VAL A 367 5.34 9.92 0.19
C VAL A 367 6.79 10.39 0.06
N VAL A 368 7.14 11.09 -1.02
CA VAL A 368 8.52 11.49 -1.36
C VAL A 368 9.16 12.36 -0.28
N ASP A 369 8.46 13.37 0.21
CA ASP A 369 9.03 14.38 1.11
C ASP A 369 8.41 14.41 2.51
N SER A 370 7.64 13.38 2.88
CA SER A 370 6.97 13.34 4.17
C SER A 370 7.22 12.04 4.92
N LEU A 371 7.82 12.15 6.09
CA LEU A 371 8.14 11.02 6.96
C LEU A 371 6.89 10.34 7.58
N ARG A 372 5.72 11.00 7.58
CA ARG A 372 4.54 10.60 8.37
C ARG A 372 3.19 10.67 7.65
N GLN A 373 3.19 10.90 6.35
CA GLN A 373 1.94 11.15 5.60
C GLN A 373 1.77 10.22 4.39
N PRO A 374 1.82 8.90 4.58
CA PRO A 374 1.65 7.93 3.50
C PRO A 374 0.20 7.82 3.03
N LEU A 375 0.00 7.14 1.89
CA LEU A 375 -1.29 6.59 1.52
C LEU A 375 -1.46 5.23 2.23
N ILE A 376 -2.54 5.10 2.99
CA ILE A 376 -2.87 3.89 3.74
C ILE A 376 -4.12 3.22 3.19
N VAL A 377 -4.21 1.91 3.29
CA VAL A 377 -5.46 1.16 3.08
C VAL A 377 -6.07 0.85 4.44
N ASP A 378 -7.31 1.27 4.62
CA ASP A 378 -8.08 0.96 5.82
C ASP A 378 -8.42 -0.54 5.85
N LEU A 379 -8.19 -1.19 7.00
CA LEU A 379 -8.47 -2.61 7.19
C LEU A 379 -9.89 -2.84 7.75
N ASP A 380 -10.47 -1.85 8.40
CA ASP A 380 -11.75 -1.91 9.08
C ASP A 380 -12.88 -1.42 8.17
N GLU A 381 -12.62 -0.44 7.29
CA GLU A 381 -13.62 0.20 6.47
C GLU A 381 -13.52 -0.19 4.99
N LEU A 382 -14.69 -0.34 4.35
CA LEU A 382 -14.83 -0.57 2.91
C LEU A 382 -15.50 0.63 2.26
N GLU A 383 -15.08 0.92 1.05
CA GLU A 383 -15.75 1.92 0.21
C GLU A 383 -17.23 1.49 0.00
N PRO A 384 -18.21 2.40 0.24
CA PRO A 384 -19.63 2.04 0.31
C PRO A 384 -20.20 1.42 -0.96
N ILE A 385 -19.75 1.87 -2.14
CA ILE A 385 -20.34 1.50 -3.44
C ILE A 385 -19.74 0.22 -3.99
N LYS A 386 -18.41 0.11 -4.02
CA LYS A 386 -17.70 -1.04 -4.63
C LYS A 386 -17.26 -2.08 -3.62
N LYS A 387 -17.46 -1.83 -2.33
CA LYS A 387 -16.97 -2.68 -1.22
C LYS A 387 -15.47 -3.03 -1.34
N GLN A 388 -14.70 -2.14 -1.95
CA GLN A 388 -13.25 -2.21 -1.96
C GLN A 388 -12.70 -1.58 -0.68
N SER A 389 -11.49 -1.98 -0.29
CA SER A 389 -10.81 -1.34 0.84
C SER A 389 -10.60 0.15 0.55
N LEU A 390 -10.91 0.97 1.53
CA LEU A 390 -10.82 2.42 1.43
C LEU A 390 -9.34 2.84 1.50
N LEU A 391 -8.89 3.65 0.54
CA LEU A 391 -7.60 4.29 0.59
C LEU A 391 -7.73 5.68 1.22
N ARG A 392 -6.84 6.01 2.16
CA ARG A 392 -6.80 7.30 2.83
C ARG A 392 -5.44 7.95 2.65
N HIS A 393 -5.42 9.20 2.27
CA HIS A 393 -4.20 9.98 2.21
C HIS A 393 -4.02 10.76 3.50
N CYS A 394 -3.01 10.41 4.29
CA CYS A 394 -2.84 10.97 5.62
C CYS A 394 -2.72 12.50 5.65
N ARG A 395 -2.14 13.11 4.60
CA ARG A 395 -2.06 14.58 4.49
C ARG A 395 -3.43 15.21 4.21
N ASP A 396 -4.14 14.69 3.19
CA ASP A 396 -5.36 15.33 2.68
C ASP A 396 -6.52 15.20 3.66
N GLU A 397 -6.50 14.13 4.47
CA GLU A 397 -7.53 13.84 5.47
C GLU A 397 -7.11 14.21 6.90
N ASP A 398 -5.96 14.89 7.07
CA ASP A 398 -5.36 15.26 8.37
C ASP A 398 -5.25 14.06 9.36
N ILE A 399 -4.91 12.89 8.81
CA ILE A 399 -4.78 11.67 9.58
C ILE A 399 -3.43 11.62 10.27
N THR A 400 -3.44 11.51 11.58
CA THR A 400 -2.24 11.25 12.38
C THR A 400 -2.11 9.78 12.68
N ILE A 401 -0.98 9.18 12.26
CA ILE A 401 -0.62 7.81 12.64
C ILE A 401 -0.13 7.82 14.08
N ALA A 402 -0.81 7.06 14.96
CA ALA A 402 -0.50 6.99 16.38
C ALA A 402 0.70 6.08 16.67
N LYS A 403 0.69 4.86 16.10
CA LYS A 403 1.75 3.85 16.31
C LYS A 403 1.74 2.80 15.21
N TRP A 404 2.85 2.08 15.06
CA TRP A 404 2.88 0.85 14.29
C TRP A 404 2.26 -0.32 15.10
N VAL A 405 1.79 -1.35 14.41
CA VAL A 405 1.16 -2.54 14.98
C VAL A 405 1.93 -3.78 14.54
N SER A 406 2.16 -4.70 15.49
CA SER A 406 2.73 -6.02 15.15
C SER A 406 1.71 -6.87 14.39
N SER A 407 2.17 -7.71 13.49
CA SER A 407 1.29 -8.72 12.85
C SER A 407 0.62 -9.65 13.88
N ASP A 408 1.23 -9.84 15.04
CA ASP A 408 0.71 -10.70 16.11
C ASP A 408 -0.50 -10.08 16.84
N ASP A 409 -0.64 -8.75 16.74
CA ASP A 409 -1.73 -7.98 17.35
C ASP A 409 -2.91 -7.76 16.41
N ILE A 410 -2.90 -8.39 15.22
CA ILE A 410 -3.92 -8.20 14.17
C ILE A 410 -4.84 -9.42 14.12
N ALA A 411 -6.15 -9.18 13.99
CA ALA A 411 -7.13 -10.23 13.83
C ALA A 411 -6.80 -11.14 12.64
N ALA A 412 -6.89 -12.45 12.83
CA ALA A 412 -6.54 -13.44 11.79
C ALA A 412 -7.34 -13.25 10.49
N GLU A 413 -8.58 -12.78 10.59
CA GLU A 413 -9.41 -12.44 9.42
C GLU A 413 -8.85 -11.27 8.60
N HIS A 414 -8.29 -10.24 9.25
CA HIS A 414 -7.62 -9.13 8.57
C HIS A 414 -6.31 -9.59 7.93
N LEU A 415 -5.53 -10.43 8.63
CA LEU A 415 -4.31 -11.01 8.07
C LEU A 415 -4.59 -11.79 6.79
N ALA A 416 -5.66 -12.59 6.77
CA ALA A 416 -6.07 -13.38 5.60
C ALA A 416 -6.67 -12.52 4.49
N LYS A 417 -7.64 -11.64 4.84
CA LYS A 417 -8.36 -10.80 3.87
C LYS A 417 -7.46 -9.86 3.10
N PHE A 418 -6.47 -9.28 3.77
CA PHE A 418 -5.55 -8.27 3.19
C PHE A 418 -4.18 -8.85 2.85
N ASN A 419 -3.96 -10.15 3.01
CA ASN A 419 -2.66 -10.80 2.78
C ASN A 419 -1.49 -10.10 3.52
N LEU A 420 -1.72 -9.64 4.75
CA LEU A 420 -0.78 -8.80 5.50
C LEU A 420 0.51 -9.50 5.93
N VAL A 421 0.54 -10.83 5.89
CA VAL A 421 1.70 -11.66 6.28
C VAL A 421 2.66 -11.90 5.11
N GLN A 422 2.39 -11.30 3.95
CA GLN A 422 3.17 -11.53 2.74
C GLN A 422 4.48 -10.72 2.73
N ARG A 423 5.31 -11.04 1.74
CA ARG A 423 6.56 -10.32 1.46
C ARG A 423 6.26 -8.87 1.11
N ASN A 424 7.15 -7.96 1.51
CA ASN A 424 7.08 -6.56 1.14
C ASN A 424 7.85 -6.34 -0.17
N ASN A 425 7.18 -6.51 -1.29
CA ASN A 425 7.71 -6.19 -2.61
C ASN A 425 7.39 -4.74 -2.95
N LEU A 426 8.41 -4.00 -3.37
CA LEU A 426 8.33 -2.57 -3.59
C LEU A 426 8.70 -2.24 -5.03
N TYR A 427 7.96 -1.31 -5.62
CA TYR A 427 8.31 -0.69 -6.89
C TYR A 427 8.01 0.80 -6.86
N PHE A 428 8.56 1.54 -7.82
CA PHE A 428 8.26 2.97 -7.96
C PHE A 428 6.77 3.18 -8.13
N SER A 429 6.22 4.18 -7.46
CA SER A 429 4.87 4.66 -7.71
C SER A 429 4.89 5.48 -9.00
N SER A 430 4.00 5.19 -9.90
CA SER A 430 4.00 5.82 -11.24
C SER A 430 2.60 6.25 -11.66
#